data_c69c54bbb120a79775d804a3970cb5e8
#
_entry.id   c69c54bbb120a79775d804a3970cb5e8
#
_cell.length_a   1.000
_cell.length_b   1.000
_cell.length_c   1.000
_cell.angle_alpha   90.00
_cell.angle_beta   90.00
_cell.angle_gamma   90.00
#
_symmetry.space_group_name_H-M   'P 1'
#
loop_
_entity.id
_entity.type
_entity.pdbx_description
1 polymer ?
#
loop_
_entity_poly.entity_id
_entity_poly.type
_entity_poly.pdbx_seq_one_letter_code
_entity_poly.pdbx_strand_id
1 'polypeptide(L)'
;MKWEIFHSTRYEYVTAVRDSVNEVYLQPMPIPEQTVESFILKVLPASRLTHSYDLFSNRISRFEITEPHSSLLIEATSRVSTHAPAPLPAAQKLCSFAEIQMVANTECWFHFLQTSRFVVISSEAWKLAVDATQGLDDAWLAALALMEFVFGFLKYEPYSTHVHTHMAEVIKDRRGVCQDFAHLLIGLCRALKIPARYVSGYLATEKASATHAWVEVFIPGLGWRGLDPTHNRQIGETYVKIGHGRDYSDVPPISGNYRGTRERKMTVSVKITPVI
;
A
#
# COMPACT_ATOMS: atom_id res chain seq x y z
N MET A 1 13.38 14.89 -4.78
CA MET A 1 14.20 14.63 -3.56
C MET A 1 14.99 13.35 -3.73
N LYS A 2 16.08 13.13 -2.94
CA LYS A 2 16.79 11.85 -2.91
C LYS A 2 16.76 11.24 -1.52
N TRP A 3 16.52 9.93 -1.45
CA TRP A 3 16.36 9.19 -0.22
C TRP A 3 17.25 7.97 -0.17
N GLU A 4 17.87 7.72 0.98
CA GLU A 4 18.44 6.43 1.33
C GLU A 4 17.52 5.77 2.37
N ILE A 5 17.07 4.55 2.07
CA ILE A 5 16.11 3.80 2.86
C ILE A 5 16.77 2.51 3.31
N PHE A 6 16.81 2.30 4.61
CA PHE A 6 17.18 1.03 5.22
C PHE A 6 15.97 0.43 5.92
N HIS A 7 15.60 -0.78 5.53
CA HIS A 7 14.51 -1.55 6.12
C HIS A 7 15.06 -2.89 6.60
N SER A 8 14.91 -3.17 7.89
CA SER A 8 15.32 -4.43 8.51
C SER A 8 14.11 -5.08 9.17
N THR A 9 13.88 -6.36 8.85
CA THR A 9 12.91 -7.22 9.51
C THR A 9 13.63 -8.43 10.08
N ARG A 10 13.50 -8.62 11.38
CA ARG A 10 14.07 -9.76 12.11
C ARG A 10 12.95 -10.61 12.69
N TYR A 11 13.03 -11.91 12.43
CA TYR A 11 12.22 -12.94 13.11
C TYR A 11 13.11 -13.73 14.05
N GLU A 12 12.63 -13.97 15.26
CA GLU A 12 13.24 -14.83 16.27
C GLU A 12 12.22 -15.89 16.63
N TYR A 13 12.58 -17.16 16.49
CA TYR A 13 11.70 -18.30 16.72
C TYR A 13 12.04 -18.93 18.07
N VAL A 14 11.02 -19.30 18.85
CA VAL A 14 11.23 -19.95 20.17
C VAL A 14 11.95 -21.29 20.05
N THR A 15 11.65 -22.05 19.00
CA THR A 15 12.40 -23.25 18.62
C THR A 15 12.78 -23.16 17.15
N ALA A 16 13.87 -23.85 16.77
CA ALA A 16 14.32 -23.82 15.37
C ALA A 16 13.19 -24.25 14.40
N VAL A 17 13.02 -23.47 13.34
CA VAL A 17 12.13 -23.75 12.23
C VAL A 17 12.92 -24.20 11.02
N ARG A 18 12.27 -24.86 10.05
CA ARG A 18 12.88 -25.33 8.81
C ARG A 18 11.91 -25.18 7.63
N ASP A 19 12.39 -25.47 6.44
CA ASP A 19 11.61 -25.45 5.21
C ASP A 19 10.87 -24.10 5.05
N SER A 20 11.59 -22.99 5.28
CA SER A 20 11.08 -21.63 5.19
C SER A 20 11.06 -21.17 3.73
N VAL A 21 9.90 -20.81 3.20
CA VAL A 21 9.71 -20.18 1.87
C VAL A 21 9.22 -18.78 2.09
N ASN A 22 9.93 -17.79 1.53
CA ASN A 22 9.65 -16.40 1.78
C ASN A 22 9.58 -15.58 0.48
N GLU A 23 8.69 -14.61 0.46
CA GLU A 23 8.55 -13.60 -0.59
C GLU A 23 8.70 -12.21 0.01
N VAL A 24 9.47 -11.36 -0.65
CA VAL A 24 9.82 -10.02 -0.19
C VAL A 24 9.45 -9.00 -1.25
N TYR A 25 8.61 -8.04 -0.89
CA TYR A 25 8.16 -6.90 -1.68
C TYR A 25 8.76 -5.63 -1.08
N LEU A 26 10.07 -5.45 -1.15
CA LEU A 26 10.77 -4.29 -0.55
C LEU A 26 11.53 -3.45 -1.58
N GLN A 27 11.57 -3.88 -2.84
CA GLN A 27 12.23 -3.10 -3.88
C GLN A 27 11.31 -1.97 -4.34
N PRO A 28 11.73 -0.70 -4.26
CA PRO A 28 10.96 0.41 -4.82
C PRO A 28 10.68 0.21 -6.30
N MET A 29 9.48 0.61 -6.75
CA MET A 29 9.07 0.50 -8.15
C MET A 29 9.68 1.62 -9.00
N PRO A 30 10.18 1.35 -10.21
CA PRO A 30 10.46 2.41 -11.18
C PRO A 30 9.13 2.93 -11.77
N ILE A 31 8.80 4.18 -11.49
CA ILE A 31 7.62 4.89 -11.99
C ILE A 31 8.01 6.30 -12.45
N PRO A 32 7.19 7.04 -13.21
CA PRO A 32 7.55 8.38 -13.67
C PRO A 32 7.98 9.35 -12.56
N GLU A 33 7.36 9.24 -11.38
CA GLU A 33 7.65 10.09 -10.24
C GLU A 33 8.78 9.56 -9.35
N GLN A 34 9.40 8.40 -9.72
CA GLN A 34 10.38 7.74 -8.87
C GLN A 34 11.42 6.97 -9.66
N THR A 35 12.69 7.30 -9.48
CA THR A 35 13.83 6.60 -10.06
C THR A 35 14.56 5.81 -8.98
N VAL A 36 14.75 4.51 -9.20
CA VAL A 36 15.51 3.63 -8.29
C VAL A 36 16.97 3.63 -8.73
N GLU A 37 17.85 4.26 -7.93
CA GLU A 37 19.29 4.35 -8.22
C GLU A 37 20.02 3.05 -7.84
N SER A 38 19.62 2.45 -6.70
CA SER A 38 20.17 1.14 -6.26
C SER A 38 19.20 0.43 -5.31
N PHE A 39 19.31 -0.90 -5.31
CA PHE A 39 18.61 -1.77 -4.37
C PHE A 39 19.48 -2.96 -4.01
N ILE A 40 19.66 -3.21 -2.71
CA ILE A 40 20.40 -4.35 -2.17
C ILE A 40 19.49 -5.06 -1.17
N LEU A 41 19.30 -6.36 -1.34
CA LEU A 41 18.58 -7.23 -0.41
C LEU A 41 19.55 -8.25 0.17
N LYS A 42 19.64 -8.28 1.50
CA LYS A 42 20.46 -9.23 2.27
C LYS A 42 19.54 -10.09 3.13
N VAL A 43 19.79 -11.39 3.15
CA VAL A 43 19.06 -12.40 3.92
C VAL A 43 20.03 -13.22 4.74
N LEU A 44 19.70 -13.47 6.00
CA LEU A 44 20.47 -14.35 6.89
C LEU A 44 19.49 -15.30 7.63
N PRO A 45 19.68 -16.62 7.58
CA PRO A 45 20.79 -17.35 6.94
C PRO A 45 20.88 -17.07 5.43
N ALA A 46 22.11 -17.09 4.89
CA ALA A 46 22.34 -16.77 3.49
C ALA A 46 21.62 -17.77 2.57
N SER A 47 20.87 -17.26 1.61
CA SER A 47 20.08 -18.06 0.68
C SER A 47 20.13 -17.48 -0.72
N ARG A 48 19.91 -18.34 -1.70
CA ARG A 48 19.82 -17.92 -3.10
C ARG A 48 18.52 -17.14 -3.32
N LEU A 49 18.64 -15.93 -3.86
CA LEU A 49 17.51 -15.11 -4.24
C LEU A 49 17.10 -15.40 -5.69
N THR A 50 15.80 -15.55 -5.92
CA THR A 50 15.18 -15.54 -7.24
C THR A 50 14.26 -14.35 -7.35
N HIS A 51 14.11 -13.81 -8.55
CA HIS A 51 13.30 -12.62 -8.78
C HIS A 51 12.22 -12.90 -9.83
N SER A 52 11.03 -12.39 -9.60
CA SER A 52 9.89 -12.46 -10.51
C SER A 52 9.05 -11.18 -10.41
N TYR A 53 8.03 -11.09 -11.25
CA TYR A 53 7.02 -10.04 -11.16
C TYR A 53 5.66 -10.70 -10.96
N ASP A 54 4.79 -10.06 -10.18
CA ASP A 54 3.40 -10.46 -10.06
C ASP A 54 2.51 -9.86 -11.16
N LEU A 55 1.20 -10.12 -11.06
CA LEU A 55 0.19 -9.60 -11.98
C LEU A 55 0.17 -8.06 -12.04
N PHE A 56 0.57 -7.39 -10.97
CA PHE A 56 0.58 -5.92 -10.85
C PHE A 56 1.95 -5.31 -11.14
N SER A 57 2.89 -6.11 -11.70
CA SER A 57 4.27 -5.71 -11.98
C SER A 57 5.08 -5.32 -10.74
N ASN A 58 4.68 -5.78 -9.54
CA ASN A 58 5.51 -5.68 -8.36
C ASN A 58 6.67 -6.66 -8.47
N ARG A 59 7.88 -6.21 -8.11
CA ARG A 59 9.04 -7.11 -8.08
C ARG A 59 9.05 -7.91 -6.77
N ILE A 60 9.09 -9.25 -6.92
CA ILE A 60 9.14 -10.20 -5.82
C ILE A 60 10.55 -10.78 -5.77
N SER A 61 11.16 -10.76 -4.58
CA SER A 61 12.36 -11.53 -4.29
C SER A 61 11.97 -12.74 -3.44
N ARG A 62 12.20 -13.96 -3.97
CA ARG A 62 11.88 -15.22 -3.28
C ARG A 62 13.15 -15.91 -2.85
N PHE A 63 13.12 -16.53 -1.65
CA PHE A 63 14.18 -17.39 -1.15
C PHE A 63 13.62 -18.50 -0.27
N GLU A 64 14.43 -19.56 -0.15
CA GLU A 64 14.09 -20.75 0.65
C GLU A 64 15.25 -21.08 1.60
N ILE A 65 14.92 -21.48 2.83
CA ILE A 65 15.89 -21.95 3.83
C ILE A 65 15.38 -23.32 4.32
N THR A 66 16.02 -24.38 3.85
CA THR A 66 15.67 -25.76 4.20
C THR A 66 16.21 -26.16 5.57
N GLU A 67 17.41 -25.66 5.91
CA GLU A 67 18.08 -25.99 7.15
C GLU A 67 17.41 -25.42 8.39
N PRO A 68 17.49 -26.11 9.55
CA PRO A 68 16.98 -25.59 10.81
C PRO A 68 17.63 -24.25 11.17
N HIS A 69 16.81 -23.27 11.51
CA HIS A 69 17.28 -21.94 11.94
C HIS A 69 16.36 -21.35 13.02
N SER A 70 16.95 -20.63 13.97
CA SER A 70 16.23 -19.98 15.08
C SER A 70 15.98 -18.48 14.83
N SER A 71 16.52 -17.93 13.75
CA SER A 71 16.28 -16.55 13.38
C SER A 71 16.33 -16.37 11.86
N LEU A 72 15.59 -15.35 11.37
CA LEU A 72 15.63 -14.89 10.00
C LEU A 72 15.80 -13.38 10.00
N LEU A 73 16.82 -12.87 9.32
CA LEU A 73 17.03 -11.43 9.12
C LEU A 73 16.92 -11.10 7.63
N ILE A 74 16.10 -10.10 7.31
CA ILE A 74 15.91 -9.56 5.97
C ILE A 74 16.23 -8.07 6.03
N GLU A 75 17.25 -7.62 5.30
CA GLU A 75 17.66 -6.23 5.22
C GLU A 75 17.61 -5.74 3.78
N ALA A 76 16.92 -4.65 3.54
CA ALA A 76 16.84 -3.97 2.25
C ALA A 76 17.41 -2.57 2.36
N THR A 77 18.33 -2.21 1.44
CA THR A 77 18.85 -0.85 1.31
C THR A 77 18.54 -0.34 -0.08
N SER A 78 17.91 0.83 -0.17
CA SER A 78 17.52 1.46 -1.44
C SER A 78 18.00 2.89 -1.50
N ARG A 79 18.41 3.34 -2.70
CA ARG A 79 18.56 4.76 -3.04
C ARG A 79 17.56 5.12 -4.10
N VAL A 80 16.77 6.15 -3.84
CA VAL A 80 15.63 6.53 -4.68
C VAL A 80 15.59 8.03 -4.85
N SER A 81 15.43 8.49 -6.09
CA SER A 81 15.10 9.87 -6.41
C SER A 81 13.60 9.98 -6.65
N THR A 82 12.93 10.91 -5.96
CA THR A 82 11.50 11.19 -6.12
C THR A 82 11.28 12.57 -6.73
N HIS A 83 10.21 12.68 -7.52
CA HIS A 83 9.81 13.90 -8.19
C HIS A 83 8.35 14.23 -7.84
N ALA A 84 8.01 15.52 -7.90
CA ALA A 84 6.62 15.93 -7.72
C ALA A 84 5.73 15.32 -8.83
N PRO A 85 4.53 14.84 -8.48
CA PRO A 85 3.56 14.44 -9.50
C PRO A 85 3.25 15.58 -10.45
N ALA A 86 2.89 15.26 -11.70
CA ALA A 86 2.45 16.26 -12.66
C ALA A 86 1.30 17.10 -12.08
N PRO A 87 1.34 18.44 -12.24
CA PRO A 87 0.29 19.30 -11.72
C PRO A 87 -1.07 18.95 -12.33
N LEU A 88 -2.13 19.18 -11.57
CA LEU A 88 -3.49 19.02 -12.08
C LEU A 88 -3.81 20.12 -13.08
N PRO A 89 -4.58 19.82 -14.15
CA PRO A 89 -5.09 20.84 -15.04
C PRO A 89 -5.94 21.87 -14.29
N ALA A 90 -5.91 23.12 -14.73
CA ALA A 90 -6.71 24.21 -14.15
C ALA A 90 -8.20 24.16 -14.59
N ALA A 91 -8.75 22.98 -14.82
CA ALA A 91 -10.13 22.78 -15.23
C ALA A 91 -11.06 22.75 -14.02
N GLN A 92 -12.26 23.30 -14.16
CA GLN A 92 -13.29 23.26 -13.11
C GLN A 92 -13.83 21.85 -12.88
N LYS A 93 -13.82 20.99 -13.90
CA LYS A 93 -14.25 19.60 -13.86
C LYS A 93 -13.21 18.75 -14.58
N LEU A 94 -12.70 17.75 -13.90
CA LEU A 94 -11.63 16.89 -14.43
C LEU A 94 -12.15 15.60 -15.04
N CYS A 95 -13.21 14.99 -14.45
CA CYS A 95 -13.76 13.74 -14.93
C CYS A 95 -15.18 13.51 -14.37
N SER A 96 -16.15 13.35 -15.22
CA SER A 96 -17.52 12.99 -14.83
C SER A 96 -17.62 11.51 -14.41
N PHE A 97 -18.64 11.17 -13.63
CA PHE A 97 -18.97 9.77 -13.34
C PHE A 97 -19.32 8.95 -14.59
N ALA A 98 -19.88 9.59 -15.63
CA ALA A 98 -20.13 8.91 -16.89
C ALA A 98 -18.83 8.47 -17.59
N GLU A 99 -17.81 9.33 -17.61
CA GLU A 99 -16.49 9.00 -18.15
C GLU A 99 -15.80 7.90 -17.33
N ILE A 100 -15.89 7.93 -15.99
CA ILE A 100 -15.40 6.85 -15.14
C ILE A 100 -16.09 5.52 -15.46
N GLN A 101 -17.40 5.50 -15.65
CA GLN A 101 -18.13 4.29 -15.99
C GLN A 101 -17.73 3.70 -17.34
N MET A 102 -17.46 4.53 -18.34
CA MET A 102 -16.93 4.06 -19.63
C MET A 102 -15.61 3.32 -19.47
N VAL A 103 -14.70 3.88 -18.67
CA VAL A 103 -13.40 3.26 -18.35
C VAL A 103 -13.57 2.01 -17.48
N ALA A 104 -14.43 2.06 -16.48
CA ALA A 104 -14.70 0.96 -15.56
C ALA A 104 -15.17 -0.33 -16.26
N ASN A 105 -15.78 -0.21 -17.43
CA ASN A 105 -16.24 -1.33 -18.24
C ASN A 105 -15.12 -1.99 -19.07
N THR A 106 -13.88 -1.51 -19.00
CA THR A 106 -12.74 -2.12 -19.68
C THR A 106 -12.04 -3.14 -18.78
N GLU A 107 -11.50 -4.21 -19.36
CA GLU A 107 -10.84 -5.30 -18.61
C GLU A 107 -9.65 -4.81 -17.76
N CYS A 108 -8.96 -3.77 -18.21
CA CYS A 108 -7.76 -3.23 -17.54
C CYS A 108 -8.00 -2.82 -16.08
N TRP A 109 -9.23 -2.40 -15.74
CA TRP A 109 -9.56 -1.86 -14.41
C TRP A 109 -10.35 -2.82 -13.54
N PHE A 110 -10.74 -3.98 -14.08
CA PHE A 110 -11.58 -4.95 -13.39
C PHE A 110 -11.10 -5.26 -11.97
N HIS A 111 -9.81 -5.56 -11.82
CA HIS A 111 -9.23 -5.91 -10.51
C HIS A 111 -9.35 -4.81 -9.46
N PHE A 112 -9.36 -3.55 -9.88
CA PHE A 112 -9.38 -2.39 -9.01
C PHE A 112 -10.80 -1.83 -8.77
N LEU A 113 -11.81 -2.56 -9.23
CA LEU A 113 -13.24 -2.23 -9.06
C LEU A 113 -13.98 -3.30 -8.28
N GLN A 114 -13.36 -4.45 -8.00
CA GLN A 114 -13.99 -5.59 -7.35
C GLN A 114 -13.67 -5.64 -5.85
N THR A 115 -14.50 -6.38 -5.12
CA THR A 115 -14.18 -6.84 -3.77
C THR A 115 -12.87 -7.62 -3.77
N SER A 116 -12.08 -7.46 -2.74
CA SER A 116 -10.84 -8.21 -2.52
C SER A 116 -10.81 -8.75 -1.07
N ARG A 117 -9.74 -9.40 -0.66
CA ARG A 117 -9.68 -10.10 0.63
C ARG A 117 -10.05 -9.21 1.82
N PHE A 118 -9.55 -7.97 1.85
CA PHE A 118 -9.76 -7.05 2.98
C PHE A 118 -10.71 -5.90 2.65
N VAL A 119 -11.02 -5.69 1.38
CA VAL A 119 -11.90 -4.62 0.91
C VAL A 119 -13.20 -5.20 0.37
N VAL A 120 -14.29 -4.94 1.06
CA VAL A 120 -15.64 -5.43 0.69
C VAL A 120 -16.52 -4.26 0.30
N ILE A 121 -17.12 -4.34 -0.90
CA ILE A 121 -18.10 -3.36 -1.37
C ILE A 121 -19.47 -3.79 -0.82
N SER A 122 -19.79 -3.33 0.39
CA SER A 122 -21.08 -3.56 1.05
C SER A 122 -22.07 -2.44 0.78
N SER A 123 -23.35 -2.69 1.08
CA SER A 123 -24.39 -1.64 1.05
C SER A 123 -24.10 -0.50 2.03
N GLU A 124 -23.47 -0.80 3.17
CA GLU A 124 -23.03 0.21 4.13
C GLU A 124 -21.92 1.09 3.55
N ALA A 125 -20.88 0.48 2.96
CA ALA A 125 -19.82 1.22 2.28
C ALA A 125 -20.35 2.09 1.14
N TRP A 126 -21.29 1.55 0.34
CA TRP A 126 -21.94 2.30 -0.72
C TRP A 126 -22.71 3.51 -0.16
N LYS A 127 -23.48 3.32 0.91
CA LYS A 127 -24.23 4.41 1.56
C LYS A 127 -23.28 5.50 2.07
N LEU A 128 -22.23 5.13 2.79
CA LEU A 128 -21.20 6.07 3.27
C LEU A 128 -20.57 6.86 2.12
N ALA A 129 -20.28 6.18 1.01
CA ALA A 129 -19.68 6.83 -0.15
C ALA A 129 -20.63 7.83 -0.82
N VAL A 130 -21.91 7.48 -0.98
CA VAL A 130 -22.93 8.36 -1.57
C VAL A 130 -23.17 9.56 -0.66
N ASP A 131 -23.32 9.34 0.64
CA ASP A 131 -23.57 10.42 1.61
C ASP A 131 -22.38 11.41 1.64
N ALA A 132 -21.14 10.91 1.60
CA ALA A 132 -19.94 11.74 1.62
C ALA A 132 -19.68 12.53 0.31
N THR A 133 -20.31 12.11 -0.79
CA THR A 133 -20.11 12.74 -2.11
C THR A 133 -21.37 13.41 -2.66
N GLN A 134 -22.34 13.67 -1.78
CA GLN A 134 -23.62 14.26 -2.18
C GLN A 134 -23.43 15.58 -2.94
N GLY A 135 -24.05 15.69 -4.11
CA GLY A 135 -23.99 16.89 -4.94
C GLY A 135 -22.71 17.03 -5.79
N LEU A 136 -21.76 16.10 -5.69
CA LEU A 136 -20.59 16.07 -6.55
C LEU A 136 -20.87 15.26 -7.82
N ASP A 137 -20.49 15.80 -8.95
CA ASP A 137 -20.64 15.15 -10.26
C ASP A 137 -19.25 14.95 -10.95
N ASP A 138 -18.16 15.22 -10.23
CA ASP A 138 -16.78 15.00 -10.66
C ASP A 138 -16.13 13.90 -9.83
N ALA A 139 -15.60 12.87 -10.50
CA ALA A 139 -15.04 11.69 -9.84
C ALA A 139 -13.74 12.00 -9.06
N TRP A 140 -12.95 12.99 -9.51
CA TRP A 140 -11.77 13.42 -8.77
C TRP A 140 -12.16 14.15 -7.49
N LEU A 141 -13.11 15.09 -7.58
CA LEU A 141 -13.61 15.79 -6.38
C LEU A 141 -14.27 14.82 -5.42
N ALA A 142 -15.00 13.82 -5.93
CA ALA A 142 -15.55 12.75 -5.10
C ALA A 142 -14.46 11.95 -4.40
N ALA A 143 -13.37 11.56 -5.08
CA ALA A 143 -12.26 10.86 -4.45
C ALA A 143 -11.57 11.68 -3.34
N LEU A 144 -11.45 12.99 -3.52
CA LEU A 144 -10.95 13.91 -2.49
C LEU A 144 -11.91 14.01 -1.29
N ALA A 145 -13.21 14.14 -1.54
CA ALA A 145 -14.22 14.16 -0.48
C ALA A 145 -14.25 12.85 0.31
N LEU A 146 -14.10 11.70 -0.37
CA LEU A 146 -13.97 10.39 0.29
C LEU A 146 -12.72 10.30 1.16
N MET A 147 -11.59 10.84 0.70
CA MET A 147 -10.36 10.89 1.50
C MET A 147 -10.55 11.73 2.77
N GLU A 148 -11.13 12.91 2.65
CA GLU A 148 -11.45 13.78 3.79
C GLU A 148 -12.44 13.12 4.74
N PHE A 149 -13.50 12.47 4.20
CA PHE A 149 -14.46 11.69 4.98
C PHE A 149 -13.75 10.59 5.80
N VAL A 150 -12.89 9.77 5.17
CA VAL A 150 -12.16 8.68 5.85
C VAL A 150 -11.26 9.23 6.95
N PHE A 151 -10.56 10.33 6.70
CA PHE A 151 -9.73 11.01 7.70
C PHE A 151 -10.52 11.45 8.93
N GLY A 152 -11.73 12.01 8.74
CA GLY A 152 -12.59 12.43 9.83
C GLY A 152 -13.38 11.28 10.50
N PHE A 153 -13.62 10.19 9.76
CA PHE A 153 -14.41 9.06 10.23
C PHE A 153 -13.64 8.09 11.12
N LEU A 154 -12.33 7.90 10.85
CA LEU A 154 -11.48 6.98 11.59
C LEU A 154 -10.55 7.73 12.54
N LYS A 155 -10.39 7.19 13.75
CA LYS A 155 -9.33 7.59 14.68
C LYS A 155 -8.08 6.77 14.40
N TYR A 156 -6.94 7.42 14.18
CA TYR A 156 -5.65 6.72 14.11
C TYR A 156 -5.25 6.22 15.49
N GLU A 157 -5.11 4.91 15.64
CA GLU A 157 -4.79 4.25 16.91
C GLU A 157 -3.85 3.07 16.67
N PRO A 158 -2.54 3.21 16.99
CA PRO A 158 -1.58 2.11 16.86
C PRO A 158 -2.02 0.88 17.68
N TYR A 159 -1.77 -0.30 17.14
CA TYR A 159 -2.09 -1.58 17.79
C TYR A 159 -3.59 -1.86 18.00
N SER A 160 -4.49 -1.03 17.48
CA SER A 160 -5.95 -1.25 17.57
C SER A 160 -6.44 -2.33 16.61
N THR A 161 -5.68 -2.59 15.56
CA THR A 161 -5.96 -3.56 14.49
C THR A 161 -4.73 -4.41 14.20
N HIS A 162 -4.90 -5.43 13.39
CA HIS A 162 -3.84 -6.28 12.90
C HIS A 162 -3.97 -6.46 11.38
N VAL A 163 -2.94 -6.99 10.74
CA VAL A 163 -2.85 -7.10 9.26
C VAL A 163 -3.99 -7.91 8.61
N HIS A 164 -4.79 -8.61 9.40
CA HIS A 164 -5.94 -9.39 8.93
C HIS A 164 -7.28 -8.75 9.28
N THR A 165 -7.31 -7.52 9.82
CA THR A 165 -8.55 -6.80 10.12
C THR A 165 -9.28 -6.47 8.82
N HIS A 166 -10.56 -6.78 8.76
CA HIS A 166 -11.40 -6.53 7.59
C HIS A 166 -12.05 -5.14 7.66
N MET A 167 -12.28 -4.54 6.50
CA MET A 167 -12.89 -3.21 6.37
C MET A 167 -14.22 -3.09 7.16
N ALA A 168 -15.03 -4.14 7.25
CA ALA A 168 -16.28 -4.13 8.01
C ALA A 168 -16.07 -3.91 9.53
N GLU A 169 -15.00 -4.48 10.09
CA GLU A 169 -14.60 -4.25 11.49
C GLU A 169 -14.13 -2.81 11.68
N VAL A 170 -13.35 -2.29 10.74
CA VAL A 170 -12.87 -0.90 10.75
C VAL A 170 -14.02 0.11 10.72
N ILE A 171 -15.04 -0.11 9.88
CA ILE A 171 -16.24 0.73 9.83
C ILE A 171 -16.97 0.74 11.18
N LYS A 172 -17.13 -0.42 11.80
CA LYS A 172 -17.80 -0.59 13.09
C LYS A 172 -17.04 0.10 14.22
N ASP A 173 -15.72 -0.14 14.31
CA ASP A 173 -14.91 0.29 15.44
C ASP A 173 -14.36 1.71 15.28
N ARG A 174 -14.41 2.28 14.09
CA ARG A 174 -13.99 3.65 13.71
C ARG A 174 -12.57 3.98 14.15
N ARG A 175 -11.67 3.01 14.09
CA ARG A 175 -10.26 3.16 14.43
C ARG A 175 -9.40 2.21 13.63
N GLY A 176 -8.13 2.55 13.46
CA GLY A 176 -7.19 1.73 12.74
C GLY A 176 -5.86 2.41 12.48
N VAL A 177 -5.05 1.80 11.64
CA VAL A 177 -3.76 2.31 11.17
C VAL A 177 -3.82 2.63 9.67
N CYS A 178 -2.72 3.08 9.07
CA CYS A 178 -2.67 3.49 7.66
C CYS A 178 -3.24 2.44 6.68
N GLN A 179 -3.05 1.14 6.96
CA GLN A 179 -3.64 0.06 6.18
C GLN A 179 -5.18 0.12 6.18
N ASP A 180 -5.78 0.35 7.34
CA ASP A 180 -7.24 0.37 7.53
C ASP A 180 -7.87 1.59 6.86
N PHE A 181 -7.22 2.76 6.99
CA PHE A 181 -7.61 3.98 6.29
C PHE A 181 -7.58 3.78 4.77
N ALA A 182 -6.51 3.14 4.25
CA ALA A 182 -6.39 2.85 2.83
C ALA A 182 -7.49 1.86 2.36
N HIS A 183 -7.74 0.78 3.10
CA HIS A 183 -8.78 -0.19 2.75
C HIS A 183 -10.17 0.43 2.73
N LEU A 184 -10.50 1.29 3.71
CA LEU A 184 -11.78 1.99 3.72
C LEU A 184 -11.91 2.91 2.50
N LEU A 185 -10.91 3.76 2.23
CA LEU A 185 -10.97 4.65 1.06
C LEU A 185 -11.13 3.88 -0.25
N ILE A 186 -10.38 2.77 -0.42
CA ILE A 186 -10.51 1.90 -1.61
C ILE A 186 -11.93 1.37 -1.73
N GLY A 187 -12.53 0.87 -0.64
CA GLY A 187 -13.88 0.33 -0.64
C GLY A 187 -14.93 1.38 -1.03
N LEU A 188 -14.82 2.60 -0.51
CA LEU A 188 -15.70 3.71 -0.84
C LEU A 188 -15.53 4.16 -2.31
N CYS A 189 -14.31 4.28 -2.81
CA CYS A 189 -14.05 4.59 -4.22
C CYS A 189 -14.65 3.54 -5.15
N ARG A 190 -14.40 2.25 -4.87
CA ARG A 190 -14.94 1.15 -5.68
C ARG A 190 -16.46 1.06 -5.64
N ALA A 191 -17.09 1.42 -4.52
CA ALA A 191 -18.55 1.50 -4.41
C ALA A 191 -19.15 2.52 -5.39
N LEU A 192 -18.43 3.60 -5.69
CA LEU A 192 -18.78 4.61 -6.70
C LEU A 192 -18.20 4.31 -8.09
N LYS A 193 -17.65 3.10 -8.32
CA LYS A 193 -17.01 2.70 -9.59
C LYS A 193 -15.77 3.51 -9.95
N ILE A 194 -15.12 4.14 -8.99
CA ILE A 194 -13.80 4.76 -9.18
C ILE A 194 -12.72 3.68 -8.97
N PRO A 195 -11.91 3.32 -9.99
CA PRO A 195 -10.87 2.34 -9.83
C PRO A 195 -9.86 2.80 -8.79
N ALA A 196 -9.63 1.97 -7.76
CA ALA A 196 -8.75 2.29 -6.64
C ALA A 196 -7.88 1.10 -6.25
N ARG A 197 -6.59 1.37 -5.97
CA ARG A 197 -5.62 0.36 -5.58
C ARG A 197 -4.86 0.73 -4.32
N TYR A 198 -4.51 -0.28 -3.56
CA TYR A 198 -3.67 -0.18 -2.38
C TYR A 198 -2.22 0.03 -2.79
N VAL A 199 -1.52 0.89 -2.11
CA VAL A 199 -0.09 1.11 -2.30
C VAL A 199 0.65 0.87 -0.99
N SER A 200 1.69 0.04 -1.06
CA SER A 200 2.67 -0.16 0.00
C SER A 200 3.93 0.64 -0.31
N GLY A 201 4.47 1.31 0.70
CA GLY A 201 5.67 2.10 0.51
C GLY A 201 6.23 2.68 1.80
N TYR A 202 6.93 3.79 1.66
CA TYR A 202 7.51 4.55 2.77
C TYR A 202 7.05 5.99 2.71
N LEU A 203 6.86 6.57 3.91
CA LEU A 203 6.68 8.00 4.09
C LEU A 203 7.92 8.56 4.76
N ALA A 204 8.67 9.37 4.02
CA ALA A 204 9.87 10.02 4.50
C ALA A 204 9.49 11.34 5.18
N THR A 205 9.58 11.39 6.51
CA THR A 205 9.40 12.60 7.30
C THR A 205 10.58 12.77 8.27
N GLU A 206 10.85 14.00 8.66
CA GLU A 206 11.94 14.29 9.62
C GLU A 206 11.76 13.61 10.99
N LYS A 207 10.51 13.28 11.36
CA LYS A 207 10.16 12.78 12.69
C LYS A 207 9.90 11.28 12.77
N ALA A 208 9.62 10.61 11.64
CA ALA A 208 9.30 9.19 11.63
C ALA A 208 9.68 8.54 10.31
N SER A 209 10.41 7.47 10.40
CA SER A 209 10.71 6.58 9.28
C SER A 209 9.93 5.29 9.49
N ALA A 210 8.91 5.05 8.69
CA ALA A 210 8.08 3.86 8.81
C ALA A 210 7.58 3.40 7.43
N THR A 211 7.19 2.14 7.35
CA THR A 211 6.33 1.67 6.26
C THR A 211 5.01 2.43 6.31
N HIS A 212 4.47 2.72 5.16
CA HIS A 212 3.22 3.46 5.04
C HIS A 212 2.35 2.87 3.93
N ALA A 213 1.05 3.09 4.06
CA ALA A 213 0.06 2.69 3.08
C ALA A 213 -0.79 3.89 2.66
N TRP A 214 -1.09 3.94 1.37
CA TRP A 214 -2.00 4.94 0.78
C TRP A 214 -2.79 4.34 -0.36
N VAL A 215 -3.57 5.16 -1.02
CA VAL A 215 -4.44 4.75 -2.13
C VAL A 215 -4.03 5.48 -3.40
N GLU A 216 -4.07 4.80 -4.53
CA GLU A 216 -4.08 5.45 -5.83
C GLU A 216 -5.44 5.23 -6.48
N VAL A 217 -6.05 6.31 -6.97
CA VAL A 217 -7.28 6.30 -7.76
C VAL A 217 -6.97 6.60 -9.21
N PHE A 218 -7.64 5.90 -10.13
CA PHE A 218 -7.48 6.17 -11.57
C PHE A 218 -8.53 7.15 -12.04
N ILE A 219 -8.07 8.23 -12.66
CA ILE A 219 -8.93 9.26 -13.25
C ILE A 219 -8.58 9.37 -14.75
N PRO A 220 -9.54 9.15 -15.66
CA PRO A 220 -9.34 9.37 -17.10
C PRO A 220 -8.69 10.72 -17.38
N GLY A 221 -7.71 10.73 -18.26
CA GLY A 221 -6.94 11.92 -18.59
C GLY A 221 -5.86 12.33 -17.58
N LEU A 222 -5.95 11.88 -16.31
CA LEU A 222 -4.96 12.17 -15.27
C LEU A 222 -4.09 10.96 -14.91
N GLY A 223 -4.54 9.72 -15.22
CA GLY A 223 -3.90 8.49 -14.79
C GLY A 223 -4.11 8.20 -13.29
N TRP A 224 -3.18 7.46 -12.71
CA TRP A 224 -3.19 7.13 -11.29
C TRP A 224 -2.77 8.33 -10.44
N ARG A 225 -3.59 8.68 -9.44
CA ARG A 225 -3.34 9.77 -8.50
C ARG A 225 -3.36 9.27 -7.07
N GLY A 226 -2.33 9.61 -6.31
CA GLY A 226 -2.16 9.12 -4.94
C GLY A 226 -2.85 10.02 -3.91
N LEU A 227 -3.56 9.37 -3.00
CA LEU A 227 -4.32 9.97 -1.90
C LEU A 227 -3.95 9.27 -0.59
N ASP A 228 -3.52 10.02 0.40
CA ASP A 228 -3.22 9.52 1.73
C ASP A 228 -4.34 9.88 2.73
N PRO A 229 -5.27 8.94 2.99
CA PRO A 229 -6.37 9.18 3.92
C PRO A 229 -5.93 9.25 5.39
N THR A 230 -4.73 8.79 5.74
CA THR A 230 -4.21 8.88 7.10
C THR A 230 -3.80 10.30 7.46
N HIS A 231 -3.36 11.08 6.48
CA HIS A 231 -2.89 12.46 6.65
C HIS A 231 -3.75 13.49 5.91
N ASN A 232 -4.83 13.06 5.26
CA ASN A 232 -5.74 13.89 4.45
C ASN A 232 -5.00 14.76 3.43
N ARG A 233 -4.16 14.14 2.60
CA ARG A 233 -3.38 14.86 1.58
C ARG A 233 -3.09 14.02 0.34
N GLN A 234 -2.83 14.70 -0.76
CA GLN A 234 -2.27 14.07 -1.94
C GLN A 234 -0.80 13.70 -1.70
N ILE A 235 -0.32 12.63 -2.35
CA ILE A 235 1.08 12.22 -2.25
C ILE A 235 2.00 13.21 -2.96
N GLY A 236 3.26 13.28 -2.51
CA GLY A 236 4.30 14.13 -3.08
C GLY A 236 5.67 13.45 -2.98
N GLU A 237 6.74 14.22 -3.09
CA GLU A 237 8.12 13.74 -3.15
C GLU A 237 8.61 13.02 -1.89
N THR A 238 7.88 13.10 -0.79
CA THR A 238 8.20 12.37 0.46
C THR A 238 7.67 10.94 0.48
N TYR A 239 6.96 10.50 -0.56
CA TYR A 239 6.41 9.16 -0.68
C TYR A 239 7.27 8.32 -1.61
N VAL A 240 7.68 7.14 -1.14
CA VAL A 240 8.43 6.17 -1.92
C VAL A 240 7.61 4.90 -2.07
N LYS A 241 7.17 4.61 -3.30
CA LYS A 241 6.34 3.46 -3.63
C LYS A 241 7.17 2.20 -3.78
N ILE A 242 6.76 1.13 -3.09
CA ILE A 242 7.34 -0.22 -3.22
C ILE A 242 6.52 -1.04 -4.21
N GLY A 243 5.20 -1.04 -4.04
CA GLY A 243 4.31 -1.86 -4.84
C GLY A 243 2.85 -1.46 -4.64
N HIS A 244 1.98 -2.09 -5.44
CA HIS A 244 0.54 -1.88 -5.36
C HIS A 244 -0.25 -3.15 -5.66
N GLY A 245 -1.50 -3.18 -5.24
CA GLY A 245 -2.40 -4.29 -5.46
C GLY A 245 -3.85 -3.94 -5.16
N ARG A 246 -4.71 -4.93 -5.11
CA ARG A 246 -6.14 -4.73 -4.80
C ARG A 246 -6.34 -4.32 -3.34
N ASP A 247 -5.54 -4.90 -2.46
CA ASP A 247 -5.46 -4.61 -1.03
C ASP A 247 -4.10 -5.07 -0.49
N TYR A 248 -3.90 -5.02 0.83
CA TYR A 248 -2.65 -5.45 1.49
C TYR A 248 -2.23 -6.88 1.15
N SER A 249 -3.17 -7.81 0.88
CA SER A 249 -2.83 -9.22 0.62
C SER A 249 -2.02 -9.44 -0.66
N ASP A 250 -2.10 -8.51 -1.60
CA ASP A 250 -1.36 -8.59 -2.87
C ASP A 250 0.07 -8.05 -2.76
N VAL A 251 0.36 -7.20 -1.75
CA VAL A 251 1.65 -6.51 -1.63
C VAL A 251 2.13 -6.38 -0.18
N PRO A 252 2.13 -7.48 0.61
CA PRO A 252 2.70 -7.45 1.95
C PRO A 252 4.23 -7.27 1.82
N PRO A 253 4.87 -6.43 2.65
CA PRO A 253 6.32 -6.24 2.59
C PRO A 253 7.13 -7.54 2.64
N ILE A 254 6.70 -8.47 3.49
CA ILE A 254 7.26 -9.81 3.62
C ILE A 254 6.12 -10.80 3.88
N SER A 255 6.10 -11.89 3.13
CA SER A 255 5.24 -13.03 3.39
C SER A 255 6.06 -14.32 3.39
N GLY A 256 5.62 -15.34 4.12
CA GLY A 256 6.32 -16.61 4.14
C GLY A 256 5.64 -17.66 5.01
N ASN A 257 6.00 -18.90 4.71
CA ASN A 257 5.58 -20.08 5.45
C ASN A 257 6.81 -20.89 5.85
N TYR A 258 6.73 -21.58 6.98
CA TYR A 258 7.79 -22.45 7.47
C TYR A 258 7.20 -23.61 8.30
N ARG A 259 8.01 -24.62 8.56
CA ARG A 259 7.65 -25.74 9.43
C ARG A 259 8.32 -25.59 10.81
N GLY A 260 7.53 -25.71 11.88
CA GLY A 260 8.00 -25.62 13.26
C GLY A 260 7.04 -24.87 14.18
N THR A 261 7.58 -24.15 15.15
CA THR A 261 6.79 -23.40 16.12
C THR A 261 6.01 -22.24 15.47
N ARG A 262 4.82 -21.95 16.00
CA ARG A 262 4.09 -20.73 15.63
C ARG A 262 4.54 -19.51 16.44
N GLU A 263 5.22 -19.73 17.56
CA GLU A 263 5.67 -18.67 18.45
C GLU A 263 6.91 -18.02 17.89
N ARG A 264 6.78 -16.76 17.53
CA ARG A 264 7.86 -15.94 17.00
C ARG A 264 7.73 -14.50 17.44
N LYS A 265 8.88 -13.84 17.60
CA LYS A 265 8.97 -12.38 17.72
C LYS A 265 9.37 -11.79 16.38
N MET A 266 8.67 -10.76 15.94
CA MET A 266 9.03 -9.99 14.76
C MET A 266 9.40 -8.58 15.18
N THR A 267 10.53 -8.09 14.71
CA THR A 267 10.99 -6.71 14.91
C THR A 267 11.23 -6.06 13.56
N VAL A 268 10.60 -4.93 13.31
CA VAL A 268 10.77 -4.15 12.09
C VAL A 268 11.42 -2.81 12.44
N SER A 269 12.42 -2.42 11.68
CA SER A 269 13.09 -1.12 11.77
C SER A 269 13.22 -0.52 10.39
N VAL A 270 12.76 0.71 10.23
CA VAL A 270 12.91 1.48 8.99
C VAL A 270 13.63 2.78 9.32
N LYS A 271 14.65 3.10 8.53
CA LYS A 271 15.36 4.38 8.59
C LYS A 271 15.38 4.99 7.20
N ILE A 272 14.94 6.22 7.09
CA ILE A 272 14.92 6.98 5.83
C ILE A 272 15.69 8.26 6.06
N THR A 273 16.69 8.51 5.22
CA THR A 273 17.55 9.70 5.32
C THR A 273 17.58 10.42 3.97
N PRO A 274 17.45 11.75 3.97
CA PRO A 274 17.67 12.52 2.75
C PRO A 274 19.15 12.41 2.34
N VAL A 275 19.38 12.30 1.03
CA VAL A 275 20.74 12.33 0.44
C VAL A 275 20.92 13.72 -0.14
N ILE A 276 21.94 14.41 0.32
CA ILE A 276 22.32 15.76 -0.14
C ILE A 276 23.06 15.67 -1.47
#